data_2afe45bc0f46aa2be41fb517fade41a0
#
_entry.id   2afe45bc0f46aa2be41fb517fade41a0
#
_cell.length_a   1.000
_cell.length_b   1.000
_cell.length_c   1.000
_cell.angle_alpha   90.00
_cell.angle_beta   90.00
_cell.angle_gamma   90.00
#
_symmetry.space_group_name_H-M   'P 1'
#
loop_
_entity.id
_entity.type
_entity.pdbx_description
1 polymer ?
#
loop_
_entity_poly.entity_id
_entity_poly.type
_entity_poly.pdbx_seq_one_letter_code
_entity_poly.pdbx_strand_id
1 'polypeptide(L)'
;MQGAQQVKEKVPDGVFIFLTPPDLAELRSRITGRGTDAPDVIDERMRIAREEIEMMALYDYAVVNDEVPLAVKRIKEIIASEHFRVERVIGKYRKMLEEL
;
A
#
# COMPACT_ATOMS: atom_id res chain seq x y z
N MET A 1 -9.52 3.49 6.72
CA MET A 1 -8.89 2.16 6.79
C MET A 1 -9.86 1.00 6.91
N GLN A 2 -11.03 1.22 7.49
CA GLN A 2 -12.10 0.20 7.42
C GLN A 2 -12.41 -0.17 5.96
N GLY A 3 -12.33 0.80 5.05
CA GLY A 3 -12.57 0.55 3.63
C GLY A 3 -11.61 -0.45 3.00
N ALA A 4 -10.31 -0.39 3.34
CA ALA A 4 -9.31 -1.31 2.82
C ALA A 4 -9.58 -2.74 3.28
N GLN A 5 -9.93 -2.92 4.55
CA GLN A 5 -10.27 -4.22 5.12
C GLN A 5 -11.50 -4.80 4.45
N GLN A 6 -12.53 -3.99 4.23
CA GLN A 6 -13.77 -4.42 3.56
C GLN A 6 -13.49 -4.84 2.12
N VAL A 7 -12.67 -4.09 1.39
CA VAL A 7 -12.29 -4.44 0.02
C VAL A 7 -11.52 -5.74 0.00
N LYS A 8 -10.60 -5.95 0.93
CA LYS A 8 -9.82 -7.17 1.02
C LYS A 8 -10.69 -8.40 1.27
N GLU A 9 -11.74 -8.27 2.05
CA GLU A 9 -12.71 -9.35 2.27
C GLU A 9 -13.48 -9.69 1.01
N LYS A 10 -13.83 -8.68 0.20
CA LYS A 10 -14.59 -8.85 -1.04
C LYS A 10 -13.72 -9.30 -2.21
N VAL A 11 -12.44 -8.90 -2.22
CA VAL A 11 -11.49 -9.19 -3.30
C VAL A 11 -10.24 -9.79 -2.66
N PRO A 12 -10.30 -11.03 -2.17
CA PRO A 12 -9.16 -11.64 -1.46
C PRO A 12 -7.93 -11.83 -2.35
N ASP A 13 -8.12 -11.89 -3.67
CA ASP A 13 -7.01 -12.03 -4.64
C ASP A 13 -6.41 -10.67 -5.06
N GLY A 14 -6.95 -9.57 -4.55
CA GLY A 14 -6.45 -8.25 -4.84
C GLY A 14 -5.07 -8.02 -4.21
N VAL A 15 -4.26 -7.21 -4.87
CA VAL A 15 -2.95 -6.79 -4.36
C VAL A 15 -3.09 -5.41 -3.72
N PHE A 16 -2.75 -5.33 -2.45
CA PHE A 16 -2.92 -4.11 -1.66
C PHE A 16 -1.57 -3.47 -1.40
N ILE A 17 -1.41 -2.24 -1.86
CA ILE A 17 -0.17 -1.47 -1.72
C ILE A 17 -0.44 -0.29 -0.79
N PHE A 18 0.35 -0.19 0.27
CA PHE A 18 0.29 0.91 1.21
C PHE A 18 1.34 1.96 0.83
N LEU A 19 0.91 3.20 0.65
CA LEU A 19 1.84 4.30 0.41
C LEU A 19 2.22 4.90 1.75
N THR A 20 3.50 4.88 2.10
CA THR A 20 4.00 5.30 3.40
C THR A 20 4.96 6.47 3.27
N PRO A 21 4.97 7.42 4.22
CA PRO A 21 6.01 8.45 4.25
C PRO A 21 7.37 7.84 4.56
N PRO A 22 8.48 8.51 4.17
CA PRO A 22 9.82 7.96 4.40
C PRO A 22 10.21 7.87 5.87
N ASP A 23 9.71 8.82 6.70
CA ASP A 23 10.00 8.84 8.13
C ASP A 23 8.95 9.67 8.87
N LEU A 24 9.07 9.70 10.20
CA LEU A 24 8.15 10.43 11.07
C LEU A 24 8.22 11.94 10.86
N ALA A 25 9.40 12.47 10.61
CA ALA A 25 9.58 13.90 10.39
C ALA A 25 8.83 14.37 9.13
N GLU A 26 8.94 13.60 8.05
CA GLU A 26 8.21 13.88 6.81
C GLU A 26 6.69 13.76 7.01
N LEU A 27 6.24 12.75 7.75
CA LEU A 27 4.84 12.58 8.08
C LEU A 27 4.32 13.80 8.85
N ARG A 28 5.05 14.24 9.88
CA ARG A 28 4.68 15.40 10.66
C ARG A 28 4.64 16.67 9.80
N SER A 29 5.63 16.84 8.93
CA SER A 29 5.69 17.97 8.01
C SER A 29 4.47 18.04 7.09
N ARG A 30 4.05 16.91 6.53
CA ARG A 30 2.86 16.83 5.67
C ARG A 30 1.58 17.17 6.41
N ILE A 31 1.47 16.73 7.67
CA ILE A 31 0.29 17.00 8.50
C ILE A 31 0.24 18.46 8.92
N THR A 32 1.38 19.07 9.22
CA THR A 32 1.47 20.46 9.71
C THR A 32 1.75 21.48 8.61
N GLY A 33 1.89 21.04 7.36
CA GLY A 33 2.45 21.83 6.27
C GLY A 33 1.78 23.16 5.95
N ARG A 34 0.52 23.34 6.33
CA ARG A 34 -0.18 24.60 6.10
C ARG A 34 -0.03 25.59 7.27
N GLY A 35 0.41 25.12 8.43
CA GLY A 35 0.61 25.97 9.60
C GLY A 35 -0.64 26.64 10.15
N THR A 36 -1.83 26.24 9.69
CA THR A 36 -3.10 26.88 10.03
C THR A 36 -3.94 26.09 11.03
N ASP A 37 -3.54 24.83 11.30
CA ASP A 37 -4.30 23.97 12.19
C ASP A 37 -3.90 24.18 13.65
N ALA A 38 -4.90 24.09 14.54
CA ALA A 38 -4.66 24.14 15.98
C ALA A 38 -3.88 22.89 16.43
N PRO A 39 -3.10 22.97 17.51
CA PRO A 39 -2.31 21.84 18.02
C PRO A 39 -3.13 20.58 18.31
N ASP A 40 -4.34 20.72 18.78
CA ASP A 40 -5.23 19.58 19.05
C ASP A 40 -5.66 18.88 17.77
N VAL A 41 -5.88 19.62 16.68
CA VAL A 41 -6.18 19.06 15.36
C VAL A 41 -4.97 18.29 14.83
N ILE A 42 -3.77 18.85 14.99
CA ILE A 42 -2.52 18.18 14.58
C ILE A 42 -2.34 16.87 15.34
N ASP A 43 -2.55 16.90 16.66
CA ASP A 43 -2.43 15.71 17.50
C ASP A 43 -3.41 14.63 17.07
N GLU A 44 -4.65 14.99 16.75
CA GLU A 44 -5.66 14.05 16.28
C GLU A 44 -5.26 13.43 14.93
N ARG A 45 -4.74 14.23 14.01
CA ARG A 45 -4.27 13.73 12.73
C ARG A 45 -3.07 12.79 12.88
N MET A 46 -2.17 13.10 13.81
CA MET A 46 -1.04 12.21 14.12
C MET A 46 -1.52 10.88 14.68
N ARG A 47 -2.52 10.91 15.55
CA ARG A 47 -3.13 9.70 16.12
C ARG A 47 -3.72 8.82 15.01
N ILE A 48 -4.48 9.42 14.11
CA ILE A 48 -5.09 8.70 12.98
C ILE A 48 -4.01 8.11 12.08
N ALA A 49 -2.95 8.89 11.81
CA ALA A 49 -1.84 8.41 10.97
C ALA A 49 -1.14 7.20 11.58
N ARG A 50 -0.96 7.19 12.91
CA ARG A 50 -0.38 6.03 13.61
C ARG A 50 -1.26 4.79 13.45
N GLU A 51 -2.57 4.94 13.60
CA GLU A 51 -3.51 3.84 13.41
C GLU A 51 -3.45 3.30 11.97
N GLU A 52 -3.37 4.19 11.00
CA GLU A 52 -3.26 3.79 9.59
C GLU A 52 -1.96 3.03 9.32
N ILE A 53 -0.84 3.47 9.90
CA ILE A 53 0.43 2.78 9.74
C ILE A 53 0.38 1.38 10.36
N GLU A 54 -0.27 1.23 11.51
CA GLU A 54 -0.45 -0.08 12.13
C GLU A 54 -1.29 -1.02 11.25
N MET A 55 -2.24 -0.47 10.49
CA MET A 55 -3.03 -1.23 9.55
C MET A 55 -2.22 -1.72 8.35
N MET A 56 -0.99 -1.25 8.18
CA MET A 56 -0.09 -1.69 7.11
C MET A 56 0.08 -3.21 7.09
N ALA A 57 -0.03 -3.87 8.24
CA ALA A 57 0.08 -5.32 8.33
C ALA A 57 -0.97 -6.07 7.50
N LEU A 58 -2.08 -5.42 7.14
CA LEU A 58 -3.13 -5.99 6.30
C LEU A 58 -2.85 -5.85 4.80
N TYR A 59 -1.81 -5.11 4.44
CA TYR A 59 -1.43 -4.86 3.05
C TYR A 59 -0.38 -5.86 2.60
N ASP A 60 -0.22 -5.97 1.28
CA ASP A 60 0.74 -6.91 0.69
C ASP A 60 2.11 -6.26 0.47
N TYR A 61 2.13 -4.95 0.21
CA TYR A 61 3.35 -4.20 -0.06
C TYR A 61 3.28 -2.84 0.59
N ALA A 62 4.43 -2.30 0.96
CA ALA A 62 4.57 -0.93 1.42
C ALA A 62 5.55 -0.20 0.49
N VAL A 63 5.12 0.92 -0.07
CA VAL A 63 5.92 1.72 -0.99
C VAL A 63 6.15 3.09 -0.37
N VAL A 64 7.42 3.49 -0.28
CA VAL A 64 7.78 4.81 0.21
C VAL A 64 7.36 5.85 -0.81
N ASN A 65 6.58 6.82 -0.38
CA ASN A 65 6.10 7.93 -1.20
C ASN A 65 6.90 9.19 -0.90
N ASP A 66 8.17 9.17 -1.28
CA ASP A 66 9.09 10.31 -1.12
C ASP A 66 9.03 11.26 -2.32
N GLU A 67 9.19 10.71 -3.53
CA GLU A 67 9.06 11.45 -4.77
C GLU A 67 8.11 10.70 -5.70
N VAL A 68 7.18 11.42 -6.33
CA VAL A 68 6.14 10.79 -7.16
C VAL A 68 6.70 9.89 -8.26
N PRO A 69 7.70 10.32 -9.07
CA PRO A 69 8.24 9.43 -10.11
C PRO A 69 8.85 8.14 -9.56
N LEU A 70 9.51 8.20 -8.41
CA LEU A 70 10.09 7.01 -7.78
C LEU A 70 9.03 6.10 -7.21
N ALA A 71 7.99 6.65 -6.59
CA ALA A 71 6.88 5.87 -6.08
C ALA A 71 6.16 5.14 -7.21
N VAL A 72 5.92 5.82 -8.33
CA VAL A 72 5.30 5.22 -9.51
C VAL A 72 6.15 4.08 -10.05
N LYS A 73 7.47 4.26 -10.13
CA LYS A 73 8.38 3.21 -10.57
C LYS A 73 8.31 1.98 -9.69
N ARG A 74 8.29 2.18 -8.36
CA ARG A 74 8.20 1.09 -7.39
C ARG A 74 6.88 0.31 -7.54
N ILE A 75 5.77 1.03 -7.75
CA ILE A 75 4.46 0.40 -7.98
C ILE A 75 4.48 -0.43 -9.26
N LYS A 76 5.06 0.10 -10.33
CA LYS A 76 5.19 -0.63 -11.61
C LYS A 76 6.01 -1.89 -11.46
N GLU A 77 7.07 -1.85 -10.66
CA GLU A 77 7.90 -3.03 -10.38
C GLU A 77 7.11 -4.10 -9.64
N ILE A 78 6.26 -3.70 -8.70
CA ILE A 78 5.38 -4.62 -7.97
C ILE A 78 4.39 -5.26 -8.93
N ILE A 79 3.73 -4.47 -9.78
CA ILE A 79 2.77 -4.97 -10.75
C ILE A 79 3.43 -5.98 -11.68
N ALA A 80 4.62 -5.66 -12.18
CA ALA A 80 5.36 -6.55 -13.06
C ALA A 80 5.70 -7.87 -12.37
N SER A 81 6.18 -7.81 -11.12
CA SER A 81 6.52 -9.00 -10.34
C SER A 81 5.31 -9.88 -10.05
N GLU A 82 4.16 -9.26 -9.78
CA GLU A 82 2.93 -9.99 -9.49
C GLU A 82 2.47 -10.86 -10.66
N HIS A 83 2.77 -10.46 -11.89
CA HIS A 83 2.46 -11.28 -13.06
C HIS A 83 3.22 -12.61 -13.09
N PHE A 84 4.30 -12.72 -12.35
CA PHE A 84 5.13 -13.93 -12.30
C PHE A 84 4.81 -14.84 -11.12
N ARG A 85 3.84 -14.49 -10.29
CA ARG A 85 3.46 -15.35 -9.18
C ARG A 85 2.92 -16.67 -9.71
N VAL A 86 3.34 -17.78 -9.09
CA VAL A 86 2.94 -19.12 -9.53
C VAL A 86 1.43 -19.26 -9.61
N GLU A 87 0.69 -18.73 -8.66
CA GLU A 87 -0.77 -18.82 -8.64
C GLU A 87 -1.42 -18.18 -9.88
N ARG A 88 -0.73 -17.22 -10.52
CA ARG A 88 -1.24 -16.54 -11.72
C ARG A 88 -0.86 -17.25 -13.00
N VAL A 89 0.22 -18.03 -12.99
CA VAL A 89 0.74 -18.67 -14.22
C VAL A 89 0.53 -20.18 -14.24
N ILE A 90 0.26 -20.80 -13.10
CA ILE A 90 0.20 -22.26 -12.99
C ILE A 90 -0.88 -22.89 -13.87
N GLY A 91 -2.00 -22.17 -14.06
CA GLY A 91 -3.09 -22.68 -14.91
C GLY A 91 -2.65 -22.97 -16.32
N LYS A 92 -1.80 -22.09 -16.89
CA LYS A 92 -1.23 -22.26 -18.22
C LYS A 92 -0.41 -23.55 -18.31
N TYR A 93 0.41 -23.80 -17.29
CA TYR A 93 1.29 -24.98 -17.29
C TYR A 93 0.52 -26.27 -17.05
N ARG A 94 -0.53 -26.22 -16.20
CA ARG A 94 -1.40 -27.37 -16.02
C ARG A 94 -2.11 -27.76 -17.31
N LYS A 95 -2.53 -26.74 -18.08
CA LYS A 95 -3.17 -26.97 -19.36
C LYS A 95 -2.19 -27.60 -20.36
N MET A 96 -0.92 -27.16 -20.34
CA MET A 96 0.12 -27.75 -21.18
C MET A 96 0.32 -29.24 -20.86
N LEU A 97 0.24 -29.60 -19.58
CA LEU A 97 0.38 -31.00 -19.16
C LEU A 97 -0.76 -31.89 -19.67
N GLU A 98 -1.96 -31.33 -19.87
CA GLU A 98 -3.10 -32.07 -20.42
C GLU A 98 -2.83 -32.53 -21.87
N GLU A 99 -1.94 -31.86 -22.58
CA GLU A 99 -1.59 -32.18 -23.96
C GLU A 99 -0.57 -33.31 -24.07
N LEU A 100 0.00 -33.74 -22.94
CA LEU A 100 0.91 -34.89 -22.89
C LEU A 100 0.12 -36.19 -22.86
#